data_2777d50346c3ced1ab769cc27110de98
#
_entry.id   2777d50346c3ced1ab769cc27110de98
#
_cell.length_a   1.000
_cell.length_b   1.000
_cell.length_c   1.000
_cell.angle_alpha   90.00
_cell.angle_beta   90.00
_cell.angle_gamma   90.00
#
_symmetry.space_group_name_H-M   'P 1'
#
loop_
_entity.id
_entity.type
_entity.pdbx_description
1 polymer ?
#
loop_
_entity_poly.entity_id
_entity_poly.type
_entity_poly.pdbx_seq_one_letter_code
_entity_poly.pdbx_strand_id
1 'polypeptide(L)'
;MTPPSWLRVARLSELADDVPLSLDADGTPLVAVRHAGTVSVFEGLCPHQGSLLADGQVVAGQLVCPGHGWRFDCASGRRAGDPATCLHRFDTHIADDALYIDVDELRAFHARRAAHAPTARPLASLPGPDGLPLFGNLFQLRETRQHLILEQWADTFGPLYRLQLGPYRVMVVADPAVVQDAFKRRPDTFRRLGRFAAIAREVGADGVFTAEGDDWRRQRKVTTQALGHGQLKHFFPALMRITGRLRGRWERAADAGHEVDLLDDLTRFTIDVTSAFAFGEDLNTIDGHAGTLSRQLNEVPKALSRRAIAMLPYWRLFRLPADRALDEAREGLTATLARLTDDARRQIAEDPGLAARPVNYLQGLVAQQLAGEHAFSDENVSGNVMTLMLAGEETTARALAWLIYYMCEKPGLQAQLRGESDAVLGESGLLHDFADHPRMVLIEAAAHEAMRLKPPAPIHRLEALHDTTLGGIELPKGALAFLLTRHATTREQAGDGADADAFDL
;
A
#
# COMPACT_ATOMS: atom_id res chain seq x y z
N MET A 1 -12.72 37.43 -33.06
CA MET A 1 -12.58 36.40 -32.01
C MET A 1 -12.63 35.06 -32.72
N THR A 2 -11.58 34.28 -32.67
CA THR A 2 -11.55 32.90 -33.18
C THR A 2 -12.62 32.11 -32.40
N PRO A 3 -13.46 31.28 -33.04
CA PRO A 3 -14.40 30.47 -32.28
C PRO A 3 -13.66 29.57 -31.29
N PRO A 4 -14.22 29.33 -30.10
CA PRO A 4 -13.61 28.46 -29.13
C PRO A 4 -13.34 27.07 -29.74
N SER A 5 -12.14 26.54 -29.54
CA SER A 5 -11.77 25.21 -29.97
C SER A 5 -12.26 24.20 -28.93
N TRP A 6 -13.21 23.34 -29.29
CA TRP A 6 -13.83 22.38 -28.41
C TRP A 6 -13.12 21.01 -28.47
N LEU A 7 -12.73 20.47 -27.34
CA LEU A 7 -12.19 19.12 -27.19
C LEU A 7 -13.30 18.19 -26.70
N ARG A 8 -13.58 17.14 -27.46
CA ARG A 8 -14.52 16.10 -27.02
C ARG A 8 -13.87 15.27 -25.87
N VAL A 9 -14.59 15.13 -24.75
CA VAL A 9 -14.10 14.42 -23.57
C VAL A 9 -14.94 13.19 -23.19
N ALA A 10 -16.23 13.13 -23.59
CA ALA A 10 -17.07 11.96 -23.31
C ALA A 10 -18.28 11.91 -24.29
N ARG A 11 -19.04 10.81 -24.22
CA ARG A 11 -20.45 10.76 -24.68
C ARG A 11 -21.37 11.12 -23.54
N LEU A 12 -22.45 11.83 -23.83
CA LEU A 12 -23.43 12.18 -22.80
C LEU A 12 -24.14 10.93 -22.24
N SER A 13 -24.29 9.90 -23.08
CA SER A 13 -24.82 8.59 -22.71
C SER A 13 -23.96 7.81 -21.72
N GLU A 14 -22.69 8.17 -21.55
CA GLU A 14 -21.78 7.58 -20.57
C GLU A 14 -21.95 8.17 -19.16
N LEU A 15 -22.61 9.35 -19.05
CA LEU A 15 -22.85 10.01 -17.77
C LEU A 15 -24.16 9.52 -17.15
N ALA A 16 -24.08 8.75 -16.07
CA ALA A 16 -25.23 8.45 -15.23
C ALA A 16 -25.51 9.60 -14.25
N ASP A 17 -26.77 9.78 -13.85
CA ASP A 17 -27.13 10.80 -12.86
C ASP A 17 -26.52 10.45 -11.51
N ASP A 18 -25.93 11.44 -10.86
CA ASP A 18 -25.28 11.34 -9.54
C ASP A 18 -24.12 10.32 -9.46
N VAL A 19 -23.52 9.97 -10.62
CA VAL A 19 -22.34 9.11 -10.69
C VAL A 19 -21.18 9.91 -11.31
N PRO A 20 -20.08 10.12 -10.58
CA PRO A 20 -18.91 10.79 -11.15
C PRO A 20 -18.28 9.95 -12.26
N LEU A 21 -17.95 10.58 -13.38
CA LEU A 21 -17.26 9.95 -14.52
C LEU A 21 -15.84 10.48 -14.62
N SER A 22 -14.86 9.57 -14.63
CA SER A 22 -13.45 9.92 -14.87
C SER A 22 -13.23 10.26 -16.34
N LEU A 23 -12.61 11.41 -16.60
CA LEU A 23 -12.23 11.86 -17.93
C LEU A 23 -10.73 12.18 -17.95
N ASP A 24 -10.15 12.15 -19.14
CA ASP A 24 -8.80 12.63 -19.39
C ASP A 24 -8.82 13.62 -20.56
N ALA A 25 -8.18 14.77 -20.39
CA ALA A 25 -7.99 15.75 -21.44
C ALA A 25 -6.51 16.12 -21.53
N ASP A 26 -5.82 15.60 -22.56
CA ASP A 26 -4.39 15.82 -22.81
C ASP A 26 -3.53 15.50 -21.56
N GLY A 27 -3.80 14.36 -20.88
CA GLY A 27 -3.10 13.92 -19.66
C GLY A 27 -3.54 14.65 -18.39
N THR A 28 -4.62 15.45 -18.46
CA THR A 28 -5.22 16.11 -17.29
C THR A 28 -6.41 15.31 -16.82
N PRO A 29 -6.36 14.75 -15.59
CA PRO A 29 -7.52 14.11 -15.00
C PRO A 29 -8.64 15.13 -14.77
N LEU A 30 -9.84 14.82 -15.27
CA LEU A 30 -11.05 15.60 -15.06
C LEU A 30 -12.13 14.69 -14.46
N VAL A 31 -13.14 15.29 -13.85
CA VAL A 31 -14.34 14.60 -13.40
C VAL A 31 -15.58 15.28 -13.96
N ALA A 32 -16.44 14.51 -14.63
CA ALA A 32 -17.76 14.97 -15.04
C ALA A 32 -18.82 14.45 -14.06
N VAL A 33 -19.77 15.31 -13.72
CA VAL A 33 -20.92 14.97 -12.86
C VAL A 33 -22.18 15.48 -13.54
N ARG A 34 -23.20 14.61 -13.66
CA ARG A 34 -24.56 15.01 -14.02
C ARG A 34 -25.42 14.99 -12.75
N HIS A 35 -25.94 16.16 -12.36
CA HIS A 35 -26.82 16.32 -11.22
C HIS A 35 -27.97 17.24 -11.56
N ALA A 36 -29.20 16.83 -11.22
CA ALA A 36 -30.43 17.60 -11.49
C ALA A 36 -30.54 18.10 -12.96
N GLY A 37 -30.14 17.27 -13.94
CA GLY A 37 -30.17 17.60 -15.36
C GLY A 37 -29.03 18.52 -15.84
N THR A 38 -28.16 18.98 -14.96
CA THR A 38 -26.99 19.82 -15.29
C THR A 38 -25.73 18.98 -15.35
N VAL A 39 -24.91 19.16 -16.38
CA VAL A 39 -23.58 18.54 -16.49
C VAL A 39 -22.52 19.58 -16.12
N SER A 40 -21.64 19.20 -15.22
CA SER A 40 -20.49 20.01 -14.82
C SER A 40 -19.20 19.17 -15.00
N VAL A 41 -18.14 19.81 -15.49
CA VAL A 41 -16.80 19.22 -15.57
C VAL A 41 -15.86 20.02 -14.68
N PHE A 42 -15.16 19.31 -13.81
CA PHE A 42 -14.19 19.90 -12.88
C PHE A 42 -12.81 19.27 -13.06
N GLU A 43 -11.78 19.94 -12.48
CA GLU A 43 -10.51 19.27 -12.27
C GLU A 43 -10.72 17.97 -11.50
N GLY A 44 -10.09 16.88 -11.96
CA GLY A 44 -10.34 15.53 -11.45
C GLY A 44 -9.62 15.19 -10.16
N LEU A 45 -8.72 16.06 -9.68
CA LEU A 45 -7.94 15.85 -8.47
C LEU A 45 -8.44 16.74 -7.33
N CYS A 46 -8.71 16.12 -6.18
CA CYS A 46 -9.08 16.86 -4.99
C CYS A 46 -7.93 17.80 -4.55
N PRO A 47 -8.18 19.11 -4.34
CA PRO A 47 -7.13 20.07 -3.99
C PRO A 47 -6.47 19.79 -2.63
N HIS A 48 -7.15 19.03 -1.75
CA HIS A 48 -6.61 18.65 -0.44
C HIS A 48 -5.37 17.76 -0.59
N GLN A 49 -5.52 16.58 -1.21
CA GLN A 49 -4.44 15.58 -1.31
C GLN A 49 -4.42 14.85 -2.66
N GLY A 50 -5.05 15.44 -3.70
CA GLY A 50 -5.01 14.94 -5.07
C GLY A 50 -5.66 13.55 -5.28
N SER A 51 -6.61 13.14 -4.42
CA SER A 51 -7.41 11.94 -4.68
C SER A 51 -8.23 12.13 -5.94
N LEU A 52 -8.39 11.10 -6.76
CA LEU A 52 -9.26 11.15 -7.92
C LEU A 52 -10.72 11.33 -7.45
N LEU A 53 -11.33 12.45 -7.85
CA LEU A 53 -12.71 12.76 -7.46
C LEU A 53 -13.72 11.85 -8.17
N ALA A 54 -13.34 11.28 -9.30
CA ALA A 54 -14.15 10.31 -10.02
C ALA A 54 -14.32 8.97 -9.28
N ASP A 55 -13.42 8.63 -8.34
CA ASP A 55 -13.55 7.44 -7.47
C ASP A 55 -14.46 7.70 -6.27
N GLY A 56 -14.99 8.92 -6.14
CA GLY A 56 -15.90 9.33 -5.09
C GLY A 56 -17.36 9.02 -5.41
N GLN A 57 -18.26 9.69 -4.70
CA GLN A 57 -19.71 9.56 -4.89
C GLN A 57 -20.41 10.91 -4.80
N VAL A 58 -21.58 11.02 -5.40
CA VAL A 58 -22.45 12.19 -5.23
C VAL A 58 -23.48 11.90 -4.15
N VAL A 59 -23.54 12.76 -3.14
CA VAL A 59 -24.49 12.66 -2.02
C VAL A 59 -25.16 14.01 -1.81
N ALA A 60 -26.46 14.06 -1.97
CA ALA A 60 -27.26 15.29 -1.81
C ALA A 60 -26.73 16.49 -2.63
N GLY A 61 -26.37 16.26 -3.89
CA GLY A 61 -25.84 17.29 -4.81
C GLY A 61 -24.41 17.73 -4.51
N GLN A 62 -23.67 16.97 -3.73
CA GLN A 62 -22.28 17.21 -3.42
C GLN A 62 -21.40 16.05 -3.88
N LEU A 63 -20.35 16.34 -4.62
CA LEU A 63 -19.29 15.40 -4.97
C LEU A 63 -18.40 15.20 -3.74
N VAL A 64 -18.37 13.97 -3.22
CA VAL A 64 -17.64 13.58 -2.01
C VAL A 64 -16.33 12.92 -2.40
N CYS A 65 -15.20 13.51 -1.97
CA CYS A 65 -13.87 12.96 -2.20
C CYS A 65 -13.69 11.63 -1.45
N PRO A 66 -13.20 10.55 -2.10
CA PRO A 66 -13.04 9.25 -1.47
C PRO A 66 -11.91 9.21 -0.43
N GLY A 67 -10.96 10.17 -0.51
CA GLY A 67 -9.81 10.18 0.40
C GLY A 67 -10.18 10.60 1.83
N HIS A 68 -10.78 11.80 1.98
CA HIS A 68 -11.02 12.41 3.30
C HIS A 68 -12.42 13.01 3.44
N GLY A 69 -13.36 12.62 2.59
CA GLY A 69 -14.75 13.05 2.67
C GLY A 69 -14.99 14.56 2.37
N TRP A 70 -14.03 15.28 1.78
CA TRP A 70 -14.29 16.65 1.35
C TRP A 70 -15.44 16.68 0.35
N ARG A 71 -16.34 17.63 0.54
CA ARG A 71 -17.58 17.75 -0.22
C ARG A 71 -17.56 19.02 -1.07
N PHE A 72 -17.83 18.85 -2.36
CA PHE A 72 -17.88 19.94 -3.33
C PHE A 72 -19.26 19.99 -3.98
N ASP A 73 -19.85 21.17 -4.04
CA ASP A 73 -21.13 21.40 -4.71
C ASP A 73 -21.03 21.04 -6.19
N CYS A 74 -21.92 20.19 -6.70
CA CYS A 74 -21.89 19.67 -8.07
C CYS A 74 -22.14 20.72 -9.15
N ALA A 75 -22.70 21.90 -8.80
CA ALA A 75 -22.94 22.97 -9.77
C ALA A 75 -21.81 23.99 -9.78
N SER A 76 -21.27 24.37 -8.62
CA SER A 76 -20.31 25.44 -8.48
C SER A 76 -18.87 24.99 -8.23
N GLY A 77 -18.64 23.73 -7.79
CA GLY A 77 -17.35 23.23 -7.38
C GLY A 77 -16.88 23.72 -6.00
N ARG A 78 -17.67 24.54 -5.28
CA ARG A 78 -17.28 25.11 -3.99
C ARG A 78 -17.29 24.06 -2.89
N ARG A 79 -16.30 24.09 -2.02
CA ARG A 79 -16.21 23.20 -0.88
C ARG A 79 -17.24 23.55 0.19
N ALA A 80 -17.94 22.55 0.73
CA ALA A 80 -18.82 22.73 1.88
C ALA A 80 -17.99 23.15 3.12
N GLY A 81 -18.42 24.19 3.79
CA GLY A 81 -17.75 24.74 4.98
C GLY A 81 -16.57 25.67 4.71
N ASP A 82 -16.05 25.72 3.49
CA ASP A 82 -14.99 26.64 3.09
C ASP A 82 -15.15 27.06 1.62
N PRO A 83 -15.98 28.08 1.33
CA PRO A 83 -16.23 28.53 -0.04
C PRO A 83 -15.03 29.14 -0.77
N ALA A 84 -13.92 29.43 -0.06
CA ALA A 84 -12.69 29.91 -0.67
C ALA A 84 -11.97 28.79 -1.43
N THR A 85 -12.15 27.54 -0.99
CA THR A 85 -11.68 26.35 -1.70
C THR A 85 -12.73 25.94 -2.74
N CYS A 86 -12.34 25.94 -4.02
CA CYS A 86 -13.21 25.63 -5.13
C CYS A 86 -12.47 24.78 -6.18
N LEU A 87 -13.13 23.76 -6.70
CA LEU A 87 -12.64 23.04 -7.88
C LEU A 87 -12.68 23.94 -9.09
N HIS A 88 -11.65 23.89 -9.93
CA HIS A 88 -11.72 24.57 -11.23
C HIS A 88 -12.80 23.88 -12.08
N ARG A 89 -13.78 24.69 -12.51
CA ARG A 89 -14.87 24.24 -13.39
C ARG A 89 -14.55 24.66 -14.81
N PHE A 90 -14.64 23.72 -15.75
CA PHE A 90 -14.44 23.96 -17.17
C PHE A 90 -15.75 24.33 -17.84
N ASP A 91 -15.70 25.27 -18.76
CA ASP A 91 -16.83 25.56 -19.65
C ASP A 91 -17.11 24.37 -20.54
N THR A 92 -18.39 24.00 -20.62
CA THR A 92 -18.81 22.78 -21.30
C THR A 92 -19.78 23.12 -22.44
N HIS A 93 -19.66 22.38 -23.55
CA HIS A 93 -20.60 22.40 -24.67
C HIS A 93 -21.11 20.98 -24.94
N ILE A 94 -22.40 20.85 -25.14
CA ILE A 94 -23.06 19.56 -25.43
C ILE A 94 -23.69 19.64 -26.82
N ALA A 95 -23.29 18.74 -27.73
CA ALA A 95 -23.85 18.60 -29.05
C ALA A 95 -23.77 17.14 -29.51
N ASP A 96 -24.81 16.65 -30.19
CA ASP A 96 -24.84 15.32 -30.84
C ASP A 96 -24.38 14.16 -29.91
N ASP A 97 -24.94 14.10 -28.71
CA ASP A 97 -24.58 13.11 -27.66
C ASP A 97 -23.08 13.16 -27.22
N ALA A 98 -22.40 14.28 -27.43
CA ALA A 98 -21.02 14.46 -27.04
C ALA A 98 -20.86 15.64 -26.08
N LEU A 99 -19.98 15.46 -25.07
CA LEU A 99 -19.56 16.47 -24.11
C LEU A 99 -18.20 17.01 -24.54
N TYR A 100 -18.10 18.32 -24.59
CA TYR A 100 -16.89 19.05 -24.96
C TYR A 100 -16.50 20.03 -23.87
N ILE A 101 -15.19 20.30 -23.76
CA ILE A 101 -14.61 21.39 -22.94
C ILE A 101 -13.85 22.36 -23.85
N ASP A 102 -13.66 23.60 -23.36
CA ASP A 102 -12.88 24.62 -24.08
C ASP A 102 -11.38 24.32 -23.97
N VAL A 103 -10.71 24.16 -25.12
CA VAL A 103 -9.26 23.89 -25.21
C VAL A 103 -8.43 25.10 -24.71
N ASP A 104 -8.88 26.32 -24.97
CA ASP A 104 -8.14 27.51 -24.54
C ASP A 104 -8.23 27.69 -23.03
N GLU A 105 -9.38 27.32 -22.43
CA GLU A 105 -9.50 27.26 -20.97
C GLU A 105 -8.61 26.17 -20.37
N LEU A 106 -8.55 24.97 -20.96
CA LEU A 106 -7.64 23.89 -20.55
C LEU A 106 -6.18 24.33 -20.61
N ARG A 107 -5.78 25.01 -21.69
CA ARG A 107 -4.43 25.59 -21.81
C ARG A 107 -4.17 26.66 -20.75
N ALA A 108 -5.12 27.54 -20.49
CA ALA A 108 -5.02 28.55 -19.45
C ALA A 108 -4.92 27.93 -18.04
N PHE A 109 -5.66 26.84 -17.80
CA PHE A 109 -5.54 26.07 -16.55
C PHE A 109 -4.13 25.48 -16.38
N HIS A 110 -3.57 24.86 -17.44
CA HIS A 110 -2.20 24.38 -17.43
C HIS A 110 -1.18 25.49 -17.20
N ALA A 111 -1.33 26.63 -17.88
CA ALA A 111 -0.43 27.78 -17.72
C ALA A 111 -0.48 28.35 -16.29
N ARG A 112 -1.67 28.45 -15.69
CA ARG A 112 -1.81 28.87 -14.28
C ARG A 112 -1.13 27.90 -13.31
N ARG A 113 -1.33 26.59 -13.49
CA ARG A 113 -0.64 25.58 -12.66
C ARG A 113 0.87 25.63 -12.82
N ALA A 114 1.37 25.78 -14.06
CA ALA A 114 2.80 25.92 -14.33
C ALA A 114 3.38 27.21 -13.74
N ALA A 115 2.67 28.33 -13.81
CA ALA A 115 3.11 29.62 -13.25
C ALA A 115 3.15 29.64 -11.72
N HIS A 116 2.34 28.80 -11.06
CA HIS A 116 2.34 28.65 -9.60
C HIS A 116 3.21 27.49 -9.13
N ALA A 117 3.79 26.70 -10.05
CA ALA A 117 4.78 25.70 -9.70
C ALA A 117 6.04 26.43 -9.20
N PRO A 118 6.51 26.18 -7.96
CA PRO A 118 7.73 26.79 -7.48
C PRO A 118 8.87 26.42 -8.43
N THR A 119 9.74 27.37 -8.77
CA THR A 119 10.94 27.12 -9.56
C THR A 119 11.71 25.98 -8.93
N ALA A 120 11.89 24.90 -9.67
CA ALA A 120 12.56 23.70 -9.17
C ALA A 120 13.99 24.05 -8.75
N ARG A 121 14.39 23.60 -7.56
CA ARG A 121 15.73 23.82 -7.01
C ARG A 121 16.54 22.52 -7.15
N PRO A 122 17.85 22.61 -7.43
CA PRO A 122 18.68 21.41 -7.52
C PRO A 122 18.76 20.68 -6.17
N LEU A 123 18.79 19.36 -6.19
CA LEU A 123 18.92 18.51 -4.98
C LEU A 123 20.11 18.92 -4.10
N ALA A 124 21.20 19.40 -4.72
CA ALA A 124 22.39 19.87 -4.00
C ALA A 124 22.12 21.11 -3.12
N SER A 125 21.06 21.89 -3.37
CA SER A 125 20.71 23.07 -2.59
C SER A 125 20.03 22.75 -1.25
N LEU A 126 19.58 21.51 -1.06
CA LEU A 126 18.97 21.09 0.21
C LEU A 126 20.01 21.05 1.33
N PRO A 127 19.62 21.41 2.57
CA PRO A 127 20.43 21.17 3.74
C PRO A 127 20.62 19.67 3.96
N GLY A 128 21.54 19.29 4.82
CA GLY A 128 21.73 17.89 5.19
C GLY A 128 22.97 17.67 6.03
N PRO A 129 23.10 16.49 6.64
CA PRO A 129 24.24 16.15 7.49
C PRO A 129 25.54 16.09 6.68
N ASP A 130 26.64 16.48 7.35
CA ASP A 130 27.97 16.31 6.77
C ASP A 130 28.34 14.83 6.66
N GLY A 131 28.84 14.45 5.51
CA GLY A 131 29.24 13.09 5.20
C GLY A 131 30.77 12.93 5.08
N LEU A 132 31.24 11.70 5.25
CA LEU A 132 32.65 11.36 4.99
C LEU A 132 32.97 11.40 3.51
N PRO A 133 34.19 11.78 3.11
CA PRO A 133 34.62 11.69 1.70
C PRO A 133 34.40 10.28 1.16
N LEU A 134 33.89 10.15 -0.06
CA LEU A 134 33.56 8.92 -0.80
C LEU A 134 32.38 8.11 -0.20
N PHE A 135 32.24 8.02 1.12
CA PHE A 135 31.23 7.20 1.77
C PHE A 135 29.94 7.97 2.11
N GLY A 136 30.02 9.31 2.17
CA GLY A 136 28.92 10.15 2.60
C GLY A 136 28.45 9.80 4.03
N ASN A 137 27.15 9.61 4.20
CA ASN A 137 26.51 9.35 5.50
C ASN A 137 26.34 7.84 5.79
N LEU A 138 26.96 6.96 5.01
CA LEU A 138 26.73 5.51 5.08
C LEU A 138 26.98 4.94 6.48
N PHE A 139 28.08 5.38 7.16
CA PHE A 139 28.42 4.90 8.50
C PHE A 139 27.64 5.55 9.64
N GLN A 140 26.94 6.63 9.36
CA GLN A 140 26.06 7.30 10.33
C GLN A 140 24.69 6.61 10.42
N LEU A 141 24.27 5.89 9.36
CA LEU A 141 23.02 5.15 9.31
C LEU A 141 23.23 3.71 9.78
N ARG A 142 23.14 3.50 11.10
CA ARG A 142 23.19 2.15 11.70
C ARG A 142 21.87 1.41 11.46
N GLU A 143 21.96 0.15 11.07
CA GLU A 143 20.84 -0.69 10.58
C GLU A 143 19.59 -0.70 11.45
N THR A 144 19.76 -0.91 12.75
CA THR A 144 18.62 -1.13 13.65
C THR A 144 17.84 0.13 14.00
N ARG A 145 18.37 1.33 13.70
CA ARG A 145 17.77 2.62 14.05
C ARG A 145 17.76 3.64 12.94
N GLN A 146 17.85 3.20 11.68
CA GLN A 146 17.92 4.12 10.53
C GLN A 146 16.76 5.11 10.51
N HIS A 147 15.52 4.66 10.73
CA HIS A 147 14.35 5.54 10.70
C HIS A 147 14.44 6.64 11.76
N LEU A 148 14.85 6.32 12.99
CA LEU A 148 14.97 7.31 14.06
C LEU A 148 16.07 8.35 13.76
N ILE A 149 17.19 7.93 13.19
CA ILE A 149 18.27 8.86 12.78
C ILE A 149 17.78 9.78 11.67
N LEU A 150 17.07 9.23 10.67
CA LEU A 150 16.54 10.03 9.56
C LEU A 150 15.45 11.00 10.04
N GLU A 151 14.60 10.59 10.97
CA GLU A 151 13.58 11.46 11.58
C GLU A 151 14.21 12.58 12.42
N GLN A 152 15.23 12.28 13.23
CA GLN A 152 15.99 13.29 13.96
C GLN A 152 16.66 14.30 13.02
N TRP A 153 17.15 13.84 11.87
CA TRP A 153 17.68 14.75 10.85
C TRP A 153 16.59 15.57 10.17
N ALA A 154 15.38 15.03 10.02
CA ALA A 154 14.25 15.83 9.53
C ALA A 154 13.89 16.96 10.51
N ASP A 155 13.93 16.70 11.81
CA ASP A 155 13.73 17.74 12.83
C ASP A 155 14.86 18.80 12.82
N THR A 156 16.08 18.41 12.43
CA THR A 156 17.24 19.32 12.39
C THR A 156 17.34 20.12 11.09
N PHE A 157 17.15 19.46 9.95
CA PHE A 157 17.38 20.04 8.61
C PHE A 157 16.11 20.44 7.88
N GLY A 158 14.95 20.12 8.44
CA GLY A 158 13.63 20.38 7.86
C GLY A 158 13.06 19.18 7.10
N PRO A 159 11.80 19.31 6.60
CA PRO A 159 11.04 18.20 6.03
C PRO A 159 11.59 17.68 4.70
N LEU A 160 12.45 18.43 4.04
CA LEU A 160 13.16 18.05 2.82
C LEU A 160 14.64 18.29 3.03
N TYR A 161 15.44 17.25 3.00
CA TYR A 161 16.88 17.35 3.14
C TYR A 161 17.60 16.30 2.29
N ARG A 162 18.91 16.48 2.12
CA ARG A 162 19.74 15.57 1.32
C ARG A 162 20.70 14.75 2.17
N LEU A 163 21.04 13.56 1.67
CA LEU A 163 22.21 12.82 2.12
C LEU A 163 22.94 12.16 0.94
N GLN A 164 24.14 11.69 1.22
CA GLN A 164 24.98 10.97 0.29
C GLN A 164 25.25 9.56 0.80
N LEU A 165 24.91 8.54 0.02
CA LEU A 165 25.18 7.13 0.35
C LEU A 165 26.14 6.54 -0.70
N GLY A 166 27.43 6.64 -0.47
CA GLY A 166 28.43 6.31 -1.48
C GLY A 166 28.21 7.14 -2.75
N PRO A 167 27.96 6.53 -3.92
CA PRO A 167 27.73 7.25 -5.17
C PRO A 167 26.29 7.82 -5.27
N TYR A 168 25.36 7.41 -4.40
CA TYR A 168 23.96 7.75 -4.52
C TYR A 168 23.63 9.07 -3.82
N ARG A 169 23.01 9.98 -4.57
CA ARG A 169 22.39 11.18 -4.01
C ARG A 169 20.98 10.84 -3.58
N VAL A 170 20.65 11.16 -2.35
CA VAL A 170 19.35 10.82 -1.74
C VAL A 170 18.65 12.09 -1.29
N MET A 171 17.40 12.25 -1.69
CA MET A 171 16.48 13.18 -1.09
C MET A 171 15.71 12.46 0.02
N VAL A 172 15.70 13.00 1.22
CA VAL A 172 14.83 12.52 2.29
C VAL A 172 13.62 13.42 2.39
N VAL A 173 12.46 12.79 2.48
CA VAL A 173 11.16 13.44 2.45
C VAL A 173 10.38 13.06 3.71
N ALA A 174 10.14 14.04 4.56
CA ALA A 174 9.34 13.92 5.77
C ALA A 174 8.03 14.74 5.69
N ASP A 175 7.86 15.54 4.63
CA ASP A 175 6.64 16.31 4.37
C ASP A 175 5.50 15.35 3.92
N PRO A 176 4.33 15.34 4.59
CA PRO A 176 3.24 14.42 4.28
C PRO A 176 2.71 14.56 2.85
N ALA A 177 2.54 15.78 2.35
CA ALA A 177 2.00 16.04 1.02
C ALA A 177 2.96 15.56 -0.07
N VAL A 178 4.27 15.79 0.13
CA VAL A 178 5.33 15.35 -0.79
C VAL A 178 5.49 13.82 -0.77
N VAL A 179 5.36 13.19 0.41
CA VAL A 179 5.32 11.71 0.54
C VAL A 179 4.16 11.13 -0.27
N GLN A 180 2.97 11.71 -0.15
CA GLN A 180 1.80 11.26 -0.92
C GLN A 180 1.96 11.48 -2.42
N ASP A 181 2.49 12.64 -2.86
CA ASP A 181 2.78 12.90 -4.27
C ASP A 181 3.71 11.84 -4.86
N ALA A 182 4.79 11.49 -4.13
CA ALA A 182 5.71 10.45 -4.57
C ALA A 182 5.03 9.08 -4.76
N PHE A 183 4.12 8.69 -3.86
CA PHE A 183 3.38 7.42 -4.00
C PHE A 183 2.40 7.42 -5.17
N LYS A 184 1.67 8.53 -5.40
CA LYS A 184 0.71 8.66 -6.51
C LYS A 184 1.38 8.57 -7.88
N ARG A 185 2.62 9.02 -7.99
CA ARG A 185 3.38 9.02 -9.24
C ARG A 185 4.07 7.69 -9.55
N ARG A 186 3.79 6.64 -8.79
CA ARG A 186 4.14 5.27 -9.15
C ARG A 186 3.06 4.63 -10.03
N PRO A 187 3.44 3.74 -10.95
CA PRO A 187 4.79 3.29 -11.27
C PRO A 187 5.52 4.15 -12.33
N ASP A 188 4.92 5.25 -12.80
CA ASP A 188 5.33 5.95 -14.00
C ASP A 188 6.57 6.84 -13.81
N THR A 189 6.69 7.50 -12.66
CA THR A 189 7.80 8.41 -12.35
C THR A 189 8.79 7.78 -11.37
N PHE A 190 8.28 7.03 -10.42
CA PHE A 190 9.09 6.40 -9.38
C PHE A 190 8.89 4.90 -9.35
N ARG A 191 9.98 4.17 -9.11
CA ARG A 191 9.97 2.74 -8.82
C ARG A 191 10.50 2.45 -7.42
N ARG A 192 10.31 1.25 -6.93
CA ARG A 192 11.04 0.76 -5.76
C ARG A 192 12.53 0.71 -6.07
N LEU A 193 13.37 0.79 -5.03
CA LEU A 193 14.81 0.70 -5.21
C LEU A 193 15.18 -0.55 -6.02
N GLY A 194 15.75 -0.35 -7.21
CA GLY A 194 16.03 -1.42 -8.18
C GLY A 194 16.89 -2.54 -7.61
N ARG A 195 17.85 -2.21 -6.72
CA ARG A 195 18.66 -3.20 -6.01
C ARG A 195 17.81 -4.13 -5.13
N PHE A 196 16.82 -3.60 -4.41
CA PHE A 196 15.94 -4.41 -3.57
C PHE A 196 15.08 -5.35 -4.42
N ALA A 197 14.52 -4.85 -5.50
CA ALA A 197 13.76 -5.65 -6.45
C ALA A 197 14.61 -6.79 -7.04
N ALA A 198 15.86 -6.51 -7.40
CA ALA A 198 16.78 -7.54 -7.90
C ALA A 198 17.05 -8.64 -6.85
N ILE A 199 17.27 -8.27 -5.58
CA ILE A 199 17.48 -9.23 -4.49
C ILE A 199 16.20 -10.06 -4.25
N ALA A 200 15.03 -9.43 -4.27
CA ALA A 200 13.76 -10.13 -4.09
C ALA A 200 13.51 -11.17 -5.20
N ARG A 201 13.83 -10.85 -6.46
CA ARG A 201 13.81 -11.82 -7.58
C ARG A 201 14.77 -12.98 -7.34
N GLU A 202 15.99 -12.69 -6.90
CA GLU A 202 16.99 -13.74 -6.62
C GLU A 202 16.57 -14.70 -5.50
N VAL A 203 15.72 -14.26 -4.57
CA VAL A 203 15.17 -15.12 -3.52
C VAL A 203 13.84 -15.76 -3.88
N GLY A 204 13.33 -15.56 -5.11
CA GLY A 204 12.10 -16.18 -5.62
C GLY A 204 10.82 -15.38 -5.39
N ALA A 205 10.92 -14.13 -4.93
CA ALA A 205 9.77 -13.25 -4.70
C ALA A 205 9.60 -12.22 -5.85
N ASP A 206 9.48 -12.70 -7.08
CA ASP A 206 9.26 -11.86 -8.27
C ASP A 206 7.77 -11.77 -8.57
N GLY A 207 7.08 -10.92 -7.86
CA GLY A 207 5.63 -10.69 -7.96
C GLY A 207 5.27 -9.21 -8.02
N VAL A 208 4.04 -8.89 -7.69
CA VAL A 208 3.48 -7.52 -7.71
C VAL A 208 4.32 -6.51 -6.90
N PHE A 209 5.10 -6.99 -5.94
CA PHE A 209 5.95 -6.11 -5.12
C PHE A 209 7.19 -5.62 -5.88
N THR A 210 7.73 -6.42 -6.80
CA THR A 210 8.95 -6.14 -7.58
C THR A 210 8.68 -5.75 -9.02
N ALA A 211 7.47 -6.00 -9.50
CA ALA A 211 7.01 -5.61 -10.83
C ALA A 211 6.96 -4.09 -10.99
N GLU A 212 7.16 -3.60 -12.21
CA GLU A 212 7.11 -2.19 -12.56
C GLU A 212 6.33 -1.97 -13.88
N GLY A 213 5.91 -0.73 -14.13
CA GLY A 213 5.22 -0.35 -15.37
C GLY A 213 3.93 -1.15 -15.61
N ASP A 214 3.71 -1.58 -16.84
CA ASP A 214 2.51 -2.32 -17.25
C ASP A 214 2.42 -3.71 -16.62
N ASP A 215 3.56 -4.33 -16.35
CA ASP A 215 3.60 -5.60 -15.64
C ASP A 215 3.06 -5.45 -14.21
N TRP A 216 3.45 -4.38 -13.51
CA TRP A 216 2.89 -4.05 -12.21
C TRP A 216 1.37 -3.81 -12.27
N ARG A 217 0.88 -3.06 -13.28
CA ARG A 217 -0.55 -2.79 -13.43
C ARG A 217 -1.35 -4.08 -13.58
N ARG A 218 -0.86 -5.02 -14.41
CA ARG A 218 -1.48 -6.34 -14.61
C ARG A 218 -1.54 -7.13 -13.31
N GLN A 219 -0.38 -7.31 -12.68
CA GLN A 219 -0.28 -8.10 -11.45
C GLN A 219 -1.07 -7.44 -10.29
N ARG A 220 -1.07 -6.11 -10.20
CA ARG A 220 -1.82 -5.35 -9.20
C ARG A 220 -3.33 -5.55 -9.35
N LYS A 221 -3.84 -5.54 -10.58
CA LYS A 221 -5.27 -5.79 -10.85
C LYS A 221 -5.70 -7.14 -10.30
N VAL A 222 -4.97 -8.20 -10.61
CA VAL A 222 -5.28 -9.57 -10.14
C VAL A 222 -5.19 -9.67 -8.61
N THR A 223 -4.12 -9.14 -8.03
CA THR A 223 -3.94 -9.12 -6.56
C THR A 223 -5.07 -8.38 -5.86
N THR A 224 -5.49 -7.23 -6.39
CA THR A 224 -6.58 -6.43 -5.81
C THR A 224 -7.92 -7.17 -5.88
N GLN A 225 -8.19 -7.88 -6.98
CA GLN A 225 -9.40 -8.69 -7.11
C GLN A 225 -9.41 -9.85 -6.10
N ALA A 226 -8.27 -10.54 -5.93
CA ALA A 226 -8.14 -11.64 -4.99
C ALA A 226 -8.25 -11.19 -3.51
N LEU A 227 -7.96 -9.93 -3.22
CA LEU A 227 -8.14 -9.30 -1.90
C LEU A 227 -9.51 -8.59 -1.76
N GLY A 228 -10.39 -8.76 -2.72
CA GLY A 228 -11.72 -8.15 -2.71
C GLY A 228 -12.63 -8.70 -1.60
N HIS A 229 -13.64 -7.92 -1.23
CA HIS A 229 -14.60 -8.22 -0.16
C HIS A 229 -15.19 -9.65 -0.24
N GLY A 230 -15.55 -10.11 -1.46
CA GLY A 230 -16.11 -11.45 -1.66
C GLY A 230 -15.14 -12.57 -1.28
N GLN A 231 -13.86 -12.42 -1.61
CA GLN A 231 -12.81 -13.39 -1.26
C GLN A 231 -12.52 -13.40 0.24
N LEU A 232 -12.45 -12.23 0.86
CA LEU A 232 -12.28 -12.10 2.31
C LEU A 232 -13.45 -12.74 3.07
N LYS A 233 -14.68 -12.52 2.61
CA LYS A 233 -15.87 -13.18 3.18
C LYS A 233 -15.81 -14.70 3.06
N HIS A 234 -15.35 -15.21 1.92
CA HIS A 234 -15.19 -16.65 1.72
C HIS A 234 -14.11 -17.24 2.64
N PHE A 235 -13.01 -16.52 2.83
CA PHE A 235 -11.89 -16.94 3.69
C PHE A 235 -12.21 -16.82 5.19
N PHE A 236 -13.19 -16.02 5.58
CA PHE A 236 -13.51 -15.71 6.96
C PHE A 236 -13.63 -16.94 7.89
N PRO A 237 -14.31 -18.06 7.53
CA PRO A 237 -14.37 -19.24 8.39
C PRO A 237 -13.00 -19.85 8.70
N ALA A 238 -12.08 -19.84 7.73
CA ALA A 238 -10.71 -20.32 7.95
C ALA A 238 -9.95 -19.39 8.91
N LEU A 239 -10.09 -18.08 8.74
CA LEU A 239 -9.52 -17.07 9.64
C LEU A 239 -10.01 -17.28 11.08
N MET A 240 -11.32 -17.46 11.30
CA MET A 240 -11.87 -17.68 12.64
C MET A 240 -11.36 -18.97 13.27
N ARG A 241 -11.24 -20.05 12.51
CA ARG A 241 -10.66 -21.30 13.01
C ARG A 241 -9.20 -21.12 13.47
N ILE A 242 -8.38 -20.45 12.68
CA ILE A 242 -6.99 -20.18 13.03
C ILE A 242 -6.90 -19.24 14.25
N THR A 243 -7.73 -18.20 14.31
CA THR A 243 -7.84 -17.29 15.46
C THR A 243 -8.24 -18.04 16.73
N GLY A 244 -9.18 -18.98 16.62
CA GLY A 244 -9.58 -19.84 17.74
C GLY A 244 -8.44 -20.71 18.29
N ARG A 245 -7.55 -21.20 17.43
CA ARG A 245 -6.34 -21.94 17.87
C ARG A 245 -5.38 -21.04 18.65
N LEU A 246 -5.08 -19.83 18.14
CA LEU A 246 -4.24 -18.89 18.85
C LEU A 246 -4.82 -18.52 20.21
N ARG A 247 -6.12 -18.22 20.26
CA ARG A 247 -6.84 -17.96 21.50
C ARG A 247 -6.71 -19.11 22.47
N GLY A 248 -7.01 -20.35 22.05
CA GLY A 248 -6.92 -21.54 22.92
C GLY A 248 -5.49 -21.80 23.42
N ARG A 249 -4.46 -21.48 22.60
CA ARG A 249 -3.07 -21.53 23.06
C ARG A 249 -2.79 -20.53 24.17
N TRP A 250 -3.27 -19.30 24.06
CA TRP A 250 -3.08 -18.27 25.07
C TRP A 250 -3.90 -18.51 26.34
N GLU A 251 -5.14 -19.04 26.23
CA GLU A 251 -5.93 -19.48 27.35
C GLU A 251 -5.22 -20.56 28.17
N ARG A 252 -4.70 -21.60 27.48
CA ARG A 252 -3.92 -22.67 28.17
C ARG A 252 -2.64 -22.12 28.85
N ALA A 253 -1.98 -21.18 28.25
CA ALA A 253 -0.79 -20.53 28.86
C ALA A 253 -1.19 -19.73 30.12
N ALA A 254 -2.28 -18.97 30.03
CA ALA A 254 -2.81 -18.19 31.15
C ALA A 254 -3.24 -19.10 32.32
N ASP A 255 -3.96 -20.17 32.06
CA ASP A 255 -4.41 -21.15 33.06
C ASP A 255 -3.22 -21.84 33.75
N ALA A 256 -2.13 -22.05 33.01
CA ALA A 256 -0.91 -22.64 33.52
C ALA A 256 0.04 -21.62 34.18
N GLY A 257 -0.28 -20.32 34.12
CA GLY A 257 0.60 -19.24 34.60
C GLY A 257 1.90 -19.11 33.82
N HIS A 258 1.89 -19.51 32.55
CA HIS A 258 3.06 -19.43 31.66
C HIS A 258 3.06 -18.14 30.87
N GLU A 259 4.25 -17.57 30.68
CA GLU A 259 4.46 -16.47 29.73
C GLU A 259 4.39 -16.98 28.29
N VAL A 260 3.96 -16.11 27.37
CA VAL A 260 3.95 -16.37 25.93
C VAL A 260 4.98 -15.48 25.23
N ASP A 261 5.68 -16.02 24.24
CA ASP A 261 6.42 -15.18 23.28
C ASP A 261 5.43 -14.62 22.27
N LEU A 262 4.97 -13.38 22.53
CA LEU A 262 3.96 -12.72 21.74
C LEU A 262 4.32 -12.66 20.26
N LEU A 263 5.57 -12.31 19.93
CA LEU A 263 5.97 -12.13 18.53
C LEU A 263 6.10 -13.48 17.79
N ASP A 264 6.60 -14.53 18.46
CA ASP A 264 6.66 -15.88 17.88
C ASP A 264 5.25 -16.43 17.62
N ASP A 265 4.35 -16.30 18.59
CA ASP A 265 2.96 -16.77 18.46
C ASP A 265 2.20 -16.01 17.33
N LEU A 266 2.37 -14.69 17.24
CA LEU A 266 1.76 -13.90 16.18
C LEU A 266 2.39 -14.20 14.81
N THR A 267 3.70 -14.48 14.74
CA THR A 267 4.34 -14.91 13.50
C THR A 267 3.79 -16.25 13.02
N ARG A 268 3.62 -17.22 13.91
CA ARG A 268 2.97 -18.51 13.59
C ARG A 268 1.53 -18.30 13.12
N PHE A 269 0.78 -17.46 13.81
CA PHE A 269 -0.59 -17.11 13.43
C PHE A 269 -0.65 -16.53 12.00
N THR A 270 0.21 -15.56 11.70
CA THR A 270 0.22 -14.93 10.37
C THR A 270 0.70 -15.87 9.27
N ILE A 271 1.62 -16.80 9.54
CA ILE A 271 2.00 -17.87 8.62
C ILE A 271 0.79 -18.75 8.30
N ASP A 272 0.06 -19.24 9.32
CA ASP A 272 -1.11 -20.10 9.14
C ASP A 272 -2.22 -19.38 8.36
N VAL A 273 -2.50 -18.10 8.70
CA VAL A 273 -3.50 -17.28 7.99
C VAL A 273 -3.09 -17.04 6.54
N THR A 274 -1.83 -16.66 6.31
CA THR A 274 -1.37 -16.29 4.97
C THR A 274 -1.29 -17.53 4.06
N SER A 275 -0.83 -18.68 4.56
CA SER A 275 -0.79 -19.93 3.80
C SER A 275 -2.19 -20.43 3.44
N ALA A 276 -3.12 -20.41 4.40
CA ALA A 276 -4.50 -20.79 4.15
C ALA A 276 -5.17 -19.87 3.11
N PHE A 277 -4.89 -18.57 3.15
CA PHE A 277 -5.38 -17.61 2.17
C PHE A 277 -4.69 -17.77 0.80
N ALA A 278 -3.37 -17.96 0.79
CA ALA A 278 -2.59 -18.01 -0.43
C ALA A 278 -2.92 -19.25 -1.28
N PHE A 279 -2.96 -20.41 -0.69
CA PHE A 279 -3.10 -21.67 -1.40
C PHE A 279 -4.05 -22.70 -0.74
N GLY A 280 -4.79 -22.30 0.28
CA GLY A 280 -5.82 -23.14 0.91
C GLY A 280 -5.30 -24.16 1.92
N GLU A 281 -3.98 -24.17 2.21
CA GLU A 281 -3.38 -25.09 3.18
C GLU A 281 -3.16 -24.41 4.53
N ASP A 282 -3.75 -24.98 5.58
CA ASP A 282 -3.54 -24.57 6.95
C ASP A 282 -2.34 -25.34 7.54
N LEU A 283 -1.21 -24.67 7.68
CA LEU A 283 0.04 -25.29 8.11
C LEU A 283 0.06 -25.67 9.61
N ASN A 284 -0.86 -25.11 10.39
CA ASN A 284 -1.01 -25.35 11.82
C ASN A 284 0.31 -25.19 12.62
N THR A 285 1.04 -24.14 12.34
CA THR A 285 2.32 -23.85 13.03
C THR A 285 2.11 -23.38 14.47
N ILE A 286 0.92 -22.86 14.80
CA ILE A 286 0.52 -22.44 16.16
C ILE A 286 0.63 -23.61 17.14
N ASP A 287 0.21 -24.82 16.77
CA ASP A 287 0.28 -26.01 17.61
C ASP A 287 1.63 -26.74 17.55
N GLY A 288 2.65 -26.11 16.93
CA GLY A 288 4.01 -26.64 16.90
C GLY A 288 4.35 -27.57 15.75
N HIS A 289 3.46 -27.69 14.76
CA HIS A 289 3.68 -28.50 13.56
C HIS A 289 4.54 -27.74 12.53
N ALA A 290 5.82 -27.50 12.84
CA ALA A 290 6.75 -26.93 11.86
C ALA A 290 7.05 -27.92 10.74
N GLY A 291 6.18 -27.99 9.74
CA GLY A 291 6.36 -28.78 8.52
C GLY A 291 7.56 -28.29 7.69
N THR A 292 7.91 -29.09 6.66
CA THR A 292 9.01 -28.72 5.75
C THR A 292 8.75 -27.38 5.06
N LEU A 293 7.51 -27.12 4.64
CA LEU A 293 7.11 -25.89 3.96
C LEU A 293 7.31 -24.66 4.84
N SER A 294 6.90 -24.69 6.12
CA SER A 294 7.09 -23.58 7.06
C SER A 294 8.59 -23.27 7.28
N ARG A 295 9.43 -24.31 7.41
CA ARG A 295 10.88 -24.11 7.54
C ARG A 295 11.49 -23.46 6.29
N GLN A 296 11.07 -23.90 5.10
CA GLN A 296 11.51 -23.34 3.83
C GLN A 296 11.09 -21.89 3.65
N LEU A 297 9.82 -21.54 3.98
CA LEU A 297 9.31 -20.17 3.93
C LEU A 297 10.13 -19.23 4.81
N ASN A 298 10.50 -19.65 6.02
CA ASN A 298 11.29 -18.85 6.97
C ASN A 298 12.71 -18.52 6.50
N GLU A 299 13.28 -19.24 5.54
CA GLU A 299 14.62 -18.92 5.02
C GLU A 299 14.62 -17.73 4.06
N VAL A 300 13.51 -17.45 3.38
CA VAL A 300 13.42 -16.40 2.38
C VAL A 300 13.52 -14.99 2.99
N PRO A 301 12.73 -14.60 4.03
CA PRO A 301 12.86 -13.28 4.65
C PRO A 301 14.22 -13.07 5.32
N LYS A 302 14.82 -14.11 5.93
CA LYS A 302 16.18 -14.04 6.49
C LYS A 302 17.23 -13.72 5.41
N ALA A 303 17.12 -14.38 4.26
CA ALA A 303 18.03 -14.14 3.14
C ALA A 303 17.80 -12.77 2.51
N LEU A 304 16.54 -12.34 2.34
CA LEU A 304 16.20 -11.02 1.83
C LEU A 304 16.80 -9.93 2.71
N SER A 305 16.60 -10.00 4.03
CA SER A 305 17.15 -9.05 4.99
C SER A 305 18.67 -9.02 4.94
N ARG A 306 19.34 -10.18 5.02
CA ARG A 306 20.81 -10.29 4.97
C ARG A 306 21.39 -9.69 3.69
N ARG A 307 20.78 -9.98 2.52
CA ARG A 307 21.27 -9.48 1.22
C ARG A 307 20.95 -8.00 1.00
N ALA A 308 19.83 -7.51 1.53
CA ALA A 308 19.45 -6.10 1.41
C ALA A 308 20.45 -5.15 2.09
N ILE A 309 21.03 -5.57 3.22
CA ILE A 309 21.99 -4.78 3.98
C ILE A 309 23.45 -4.99 3.53
N ALA A 310 23.77 -6.08 2.82
CA ALA A 310 25.11 -6.38 2.37
C ALA A 310 25.63 -5.30 1.42
N MET A 311 26.81 -4.74 1.68
CA MET A 311 27.42 -3.70 0.82
C MET A 311 27.72 -4.23 -0.57
N LEU A 312 28.21 -5.47 -0.67
CA LEU A 312 28.56 -6.15 -1.91
C LEU A 312 27.70 -7.43 -2.07
N PRO A 313 27.32 -7.78 -3.31
CA PRO A 313 26.55 -8.99 -3.58
C PRO A 313 27.46 -10.24 -3.53
N TYR A 314 28.08 -10.51 -2.38
CA TYR A 314 29.03 -11.60 -2.18
C TYR A 314 28.48 -12.97 -2.60
N TRP A 315 27.17 -13.18 -2.42
CA TRP A 315 26.50 -14.42 -2.78
C TRP A 315 26.50 -14.75 -4.28
N ARG A 316 26.83 -13.79 -5.11
CA ARG A 316 27.06 -14.02 -6.56
C ARG A 316 28.47 -14.53 -6.86
N LEU A 317 29.42 -14.35 -5.93
CA LEU A 317 30.80 -14.76 -6.08
C LEU A 317 31.09 -16.07 -5.34
N PHE A 318 30.55 -16.20 -4.14
CA PHE A 318 30.69 -17.39 -3.32
C PHE A 318 29.46 -17.62 -2.44
N ARG A 319 29.20 -18.89 -2.06
CA ARG A 319 28.03 -19.31 -1.30
C ARG A 319 28.43 -19.61 0.14
N LEU A 320 27.88 -18.86 1.09
CA LEU A 320 27.95 -19.16 2.53
C LEU A 320 26.97 -20.30 2.89
N PRO A 321 27.12 -20.97 4.05
CA PRO A 321 26.15 -21.98 4.48
C PRO A 321 24.70 -21.51 4.46
N ALA A 322 24.44 -20.27 4.89
CA ALA A 322 23.11 -19.67 4.86
C ALA A 322 22.59 -19.38 3.43
N ASP A 323 23.45 -19.26 2.43
CA ASP A 323 23.01 -19.13 1.03
C ASP A 323 22.67 -20.52 0.45
N ARG A 324 23.35 -21.59 0.87
CA ARG A 324 23.00 -22.97 0.51
C ARG A 324 21.66 -23.38 1.11
N ALA A 325 21.42 -23.06 2.39
CA ALA A 325 20.12 -23.28 3.02
C ALA A 325 18.98 -22.57 2.27
N LEU A 326 19.21 -21.33 1.78
CA LEU A 326 18.26 -20.66 0.92
C LEU A 326 18.04 -21.37 -0.41
N ASP A 327 19.13 -21.85 -1.07
CA ASP A 327 19.01 -22.54 -2.37
C ASP A 327 18.18 -23.82 -2.21
N GLU A 328 18.43 -24.62 -1.17
CA GLU A 328 17.65 -25.83 -0.83
C GLU A 328 16.17 -25.46 -0.52
N ALA A 329 15.95 -24.40 0.26
CA ALA A 329 14.59 -23.94 0.56
C ALA A 329 13.85 -23.52 -0.71
N ARG A 330 14.51 -22.76 -1.62
CA ARG A 330 13.92 -22.34 -2.88
C ARG A 330 13.55 -23.52 -3.80
N GLU A 331 14.41 -24.53 -3.91
CA GLU A 331 14.12 -25.74 -4.68
C GLU A 331 12.87 -26.42 -4.15
N GLY A 332 12.77 -26.62 -2.84
CA GLY A 332 11.60 -27.21 -2.20
C GLY A 332 10.33 -26.38 -2.35
N LEU A 333 10.43 -25.04 -2.21
CA LEU A 333 9.32 -24.12 -2.42
C LEU A 333 8.85 -24.14 -3.87
N THR A 334 9.76 -24.11 -4.84
CA THR A 334 9.43 -24.16 -6.26
C THR A 334 8.69 -25.44 -6.60
N ALA A 335 9.17 -26.61 -6.12
CA ALA A 335 8.51 -27.88 -6.33
C ALA A 335 7.11 -27.92 -5.69
N THR A 336 6.97 -27.37 -4.47
CA THR A 336 5.68 -27.32 -3.77
C THR A 336 4.70 -26.42 -4.51
N LEU A 337 5.13 -25.21 -4.93
CA LEU A 337 4.28 -24.26 -5.66
C LEU A 337 3.88 -24.79 -7.04
N ALA A 338 4.78 -25.48 -7.75
CA ALA A 338 4.45 -26.12 -9.02
C ALA A 338 3.34 -27.17 -8.83
N ARG A 339 3.47 -28.05 -7.84
CA ARG A 339 2.44 -29.05 -7.50
C ARG A 339 1.10 -28.38 -7.18
N LEU A 340 1.10 -27.36 -6.31
CA LEU A 340 -0.12 -26.64 -5.92
C LEU A 340 -0.76 -25.90 -7.11
N THR A 341 0.05 -25.39 -8.02
CA THR A 341 -0.43 -24.75 -9.26
C THR A 341 -1.10 -25.75 -10.19
N ASP A 342 -0.51 -26.95 -10.33
CA ASP A 342 -1.10 -28.03 -11.14
C ASP A 342 -2.38 -28.58 -10.49
N ASP A 343 -2.42 -28.66 -9.16
CA ASP A 343 -3.62 -29.03 -8.41
C ASP A 343 -4.73 -28.00 -8.63
N ALA A 344 -4.43 -26.71 -8.58
CA ALA A 344 -5.39 -25.64 -8.85
C ALA A 344 -5.93 -25.69 -10.29
N ARG A 345 -5.06 -25.99 -11.28
CA ARG A 345 -5.47 -26.18 -12.68
C ARG A 345 -6.45 -27.33 -12.83
N ARG A 346 -6.17 -28.47 -12.19
CA ARG A 346 -7.08 -29.63 -12.20
C ARG A 346 -8.43 -29.31 -11.57
N GLN A 347 -8.43 -28.67 -10.39
CA GLN A 347 -9.65 -28.27 -9.71
C GLN A 347 -10.51 -27.34 -10.56
N ILE A 348 -9.91 -26.35 -11.23
CA ILE A 348 -10.63 -25.45 -12.15
C ILE A 348 -11.16 -26.19 -13.38
N ALA A 349 -10.42 -27.19 -13.89
CA ALA A 349 -10.88 -27.99 -15.01
C ALA A 349 -12.05 -28.92 -14.63
N GLU A 350 -12.07 -29.44 -13.40
CA GLU A 350 -13.15 -30.28 -12.85
C GLU A 350 -14.38 -29.46 -12.46
N ASP A 351 -14.18 -28.22 -11.91
CA ASP A 351 -15.23 -27.26 -11.59
C ASP A 351 -14.92 -25.89 -12.20
N PRO A 352 -15.39 -25.61 -13.42
CA PRO A 352 -15.20 -24.29 -14.06
C PRO A 352 -15.77 -23.11 -13.27
N GLY A 353 -16.67 -23.35 -12.31
CA GLY A 353 -17.18 -22.31 -11.41
C GLY A 353 -16.09 -21.69 -10.53
N LEU A 354 -15.02 -22.41 -10.26
CA LEU A 354 -13.86 -21.92 -9.50
C LEU A 354 -13.08 -20.82 -10.25
N ALA A 355 -13.12 -20.82 -11.58
CA ALA A 355 -12.50 -19.74 -12.35
C ALA A 355 -13.17 -18.39 -12.11
N ALA A 356 -14.50 -18.37 -11.94
CA ALA A 356 -15.27 -17.15 -11.64
C ALA A 356 -15.29 -16.83 -10.13
N ARG A 357 -15.15 -17.82 -9.28
CA ARG A 357 -15.19 -17.70 -7.81
C ARG A 357 -14.09 -18.52 -7.16
N PRO A 358 -12.81 -18.13 -7.32
CA PRO A 358 -11.69 -18.84 -6.73
C PRO A 358 -11.79 -18.83 -5.20
N VAL A 359 -11.41 -19.91 -4.54
CA VAL A 359 -11.49 -20.05 -3.08
C VAL A 359 -10.20 -19.62 -2.36
N ASN A 360 -9.12 -19.44 -3.10
CA ASN A 360 -7.86 -18.92 -2.58
C ASN A 360 -7.12 -18.08 -3.64
N TYR A 361 -6.05 -17.43 -3.21
CA TYR A 361 -5.29 -16.50 -4.08
C TYR A 361 -4.64 -17.22 -5.26
N LEU A 362 -4.05 -18.39 -5.05
CA LEU A 362 -3.42 -19.19 -6.10
C LEU A 362 -4.40 -19.58 -7.21
N GLN A 363 -5.61 -20.03 -6.85
CA GLN A 363 -6.66 -20.31 -7.83
C GLN A 363 -7.05 -19.06 -8.61
N GLY A 364 -7.10 -17.89 -7.97
CA GLY A 364 -7.35 -16.63 -8.63
C GLY A 364 -6.28 -16.29 -9.68
N LEU A 365 -5.01 -16.51 -9.37
CA LEU A 365 -3.90 -16.31 -10.31
C LEU A 365 -3.97 -17.32 -11.48
N VAL A 366 -4.23 -18.58 -11.19
CA VAL A 366 -4.35 -19.64 -12.21
C VAL A 366 -5.56 -19.41 -13.13
N ALA A 367 -6.70 -18.96 -12.59
CA ALA A 367 -7.87 -18.60 -13.38
C ALA A 367 -7.56 -17.49 -14.38
N GLN A 368 -6.83 -16.45 -13.98
CA GLN A 368 -6.38 -15.38 -14.87
C GLN A 368 -5.38 -15.87 -15.92
N GLN A 369 -4.51 -16.78 -15.56
CA GLN A 369 -3.59 -17.42 -16.50
C GLN A 369 -4.35 -18.20 -17.59
N LEU A 370 -5.35 -18.99 -17.19
CA LEU A 370 -6.17 -19.77 -18.10
C LEU A 370 -7.09 -18.92 -19.00
N ALA A 371 -7.53 -17.78 -18.51
CA ALA A 371 -8.34 -16.84 -19.29
C ALA A 371 -7.57 -16.16 -20.44
N GLY A 372 -6.25 -16.29 -20.47
CA GLY A 372 -5.40 -15.70 -21.51
C GLY A 372 -5.34 -14.16 -21.50
N GLU A 373 -6.00 -13.53 -20.56
CA GLU A 373 -5.98 -12.09 -20.38
C GLU A 373 -4.63 -11.64 -19.80
N HIS A 374 -3.63 -11.49 -20.61
CA HIS A 374 -2.28 -11.12 -20.22
C HIS A 374 -1.42 -12.34 -19.83
N ALA A 375 -0.38 -12.60 -20.58
CA ALA A 375 0.59 -13.69 -20.41
C ALA A 375 1.14 -13.78 -18.96
N PHE A 376 0.39 -14.40 -18.07
CA PHE A 376 0.80 -14.71 -16.71
C PHE A 376 1.58 -16.02 -16.76
N SER A 377 2.89 -15.99 -16.54
CA SER A 377 3.71 -17.20 -16.53
C SER A 377 3.62 -17.94 -15.20
N ASP A 378 4.09 -19.18 -15.14
CA ASP A 378 4.19 -19.94 -13.89
C ASP A 378 5.12 -19.28 -12.89
N GLU A 379 6.15 -18.59 -13.37
CA GLU A 379 7.02 -17.78 -12.53
C GLU A 379 6.27 -16.57 -11.93
N ASN A 380 5.36 -15.95 -12.69
CA ASN A 380 4.52 -14.87 -12.15
C ASN A 380 3.55 -15.40 -11.08
N VAL A 381 2.95 -16.58 -11.31
CA VAL A 381 2.08 -17.22 -10.30
C VAL A 381 2.88 -17.48 -9.02
N SER A 382 3.98 -18.20 -9.11
CA SER A 382 4.83 -18.55 -7.97
C SER A 382 5.38 -17.31 -7.27
N GLY A 383 5.88 -16.33 -8.03
CA GLY A 383 6.41 -15.06 -7.51
C GLY A 383 5.38 -14.23 -6.75
N ASN A 384 4.12 -14.21 -7.21
CA ASN A 384 3.04 -13.52 -6.52
C ASN A 384 2.61 -14.23 -5.24
N VAL A 385 2.55 -15.57 -5.24
CA VAL A 385 2.28 -16.34 -4.01
C VAL A 385 3.39 -16.10 -2.98
N MET A 386 4.66 -16.16 -3.38
CA MET A 386 5.79 -15.86 -2.50
C MET A 386 5.77 -14.41 -2.00
N THR A 387 5.40 -13.46 -2.85
CA THR A 387 5.23 -12.05 -2.45
C THR A 387 4.16 -11.90 -1.38
N LEU A 388 3.01 -12.59 -1.53
CA LEU A 388 1.93 -12.55 -0.54
C LEU A 388 2.38 -13.15 0.79
N MET A 389 3.07 -14.31 0.76
CA MET A 389 3.60 -14.94 1.97
C MET A 389 4.54 -14.01 2.74
N LEU A 390 5.52 -13.41 2.05
CA LEU A 390 6.46 -12.46 2.66
C LEU A 390 5.78 -11.19 3.19
N ALA A 391 4.80 -10.67 2.45
CA ALA A 391 4.11 -9.44 2.85
C ALA A 391 3.18 -9.65 4.05
N GLY A 392 2.52 -10.80 4.13
CA GLY A 392 1.50 -11.07 5.15
C GLY A 392 2.05 -11.53 6.49
N GLU A 393 3.22 -12.16 6.51
CA GLU A 393 3.80 -12.76 7.71
C GLU A 393 4.30 -11.68 8.70
N GLU A 394 5.42 -11.07 8.41
CA GLU A 394 6.15 -10.23 9.38
C GLU A 394 5.46 -8.89 9.65
N THR A 395 4.84 -8.29 8.63
CA THR A 395 4.22 -6.97 8.79
C THR A 395 2.99 -7.01 9.69
N THR A 396 2.14 -8.01 9.50
CA THR A 396 0.91 -8.19 10.28
C THR A 396 1.22 -8.61 11.72
N ALA A 397 2.15 -9.55 11.91
CA ALA A 397 2.59 -9.98 13.24
C ALA A 397 3.13 -8.79 14.07
N ARG A 398 3.97 -7.94 13.47
CA ARG A 398 4.51 -6.75 14.14
C ARG A 398 3.46 -5.69 14.44
N ALA A 399 2.51 -5.45 13.51
CA ALA A 399 1.41 -4.51 13.73
C ALA A 399 0.54 -4.95 14.92
N LEU A 400 0.18 -6.24 14.97
CA LEU A 400 -0.57 -6.82 16.08
C LEU A 400 0.22 -6.76 17.40
N ALA A 401 1.51 -7.08 17.38
CA ALA A 401 2.36 -7.01 18.57
C ALA A 401 2.42 -5.58 19.16
N TRP A 402 2.52 -4.55 18.31
CA TRP A 402 2.49 -3.16 18.76
C TRP A 402 1.11 -2.74 19.30
N LEU A 403 0.03 -3.19 18.68
CA LEU A 403 -1.31 -2.93 19.22
C LEU A 403 -1.47 -3.53 20.62
N ILE A 404 -1.07 -4.79 20.80
CA ILE A 404 -1.13 -5.48 22.11
C ILE A 404 -0.20 -4.79 23.13
N TYR A 405 0.98 -4.34 22.71
CA TYR A 405 1.87 -3.55 23.56
C TYR A 405 1.17 -2.29 24.11
N TYR A 406 0.52 -1.51 23.24
CA TYR A 406 -0.22 -0.32 23.66
C TYR A 406 -1.42 -0.65 24.56
N MET A 407 -2.10 -1.78 24.33
CA MET A 407 -3.15 -2.25 25.23
C MET A 407 -2.61 -2.59 26.63
N CYS A 408 -1.40 -3.14 26.74
CA CYS A 408 -0.74 -3.42 28.02
C CYS A 408 -0.30 -2.13 28.72
N GLU A 409 0.26 -1.16 27.98
CA GLU A 409 0.71 0.12 28.52
C GLU A 409 -0.44 1.03 28.97
N LYS A 410 -1.65 0.85 28.38
CA LYS A 410 -2.83 1.70 28.62
C LYS A 410 -4.03 0.88 29.10
N PRO A 411 -4.18 0.64 30.40
CA PRO A 411 -5.31 -0.16 30.93
C PRO A 411 -6.69 0.39 30.58
N GLY A 412 -6.81 1.73 30.41
CA GLY A 412 -8.05 2.35 29.95
C GLY A 412 -8.42 1.98 28.51
N LEU A 413 -7.42 1.91 27.61
CA LEU A 413 -7.58 1.44 26.24
C LEU A 413 -8.05 -0.02 26.23
N GLN A 414 -7.38 -0.88 27.00
CA GLN A 414 -7.75 -2.29 27.08
C GLN A 414 -9.21 -2.47 27.53
N ALA A 415 -9.67 -1.69 28.51
CA ALA A 415 -11.05 -1.76 28.99
C ALA A 415 -12.07 -1.32 27.92
N GLN A 416 -11.77 -0.27 27.15
CA GLN A 416 -12.63 0.19 26.07
C GLN A 416 -12.74 -0.83 24.95
N LEU A 417 -11.60 -1.38 24.47
CA LEU A 417 -11.58 -2.40 23.41
C LEU A 417 -12.26 -3.69 23.86
N ARG A 418 -12.12 -4.07 25.14
CA ARG A 418 -12.84 -5.20 25.72
C ARG A 418 -14.35 -4.96 25.70
N GLY A 419 -14.81 -3.76 26.10
CA GLY A 419 -16.24 -3.41 26.07
C GLY A 419 -16.86 -3.53 24.68
N GLU A 420 -16.15 -3.08 23.62
CA GLU A 420 -16.59 -3.28 22.24
C GLU A 420 -16.59 -4.76 21.86
N SER A 421 -15.50 -5.49 22.19
CA SER A 421 -15.39 -6.92 21.92
C SER A 421 -16.53 -7.71 22.55
N ASP A 422 -16.82 -7.48 23.84
CA ASP A 422 -17.89 -8.18 24.56
C ASP A 422 -19.26 -7.90 23.93
N ALA A 423 -19.49 -6.66 23.47
CA ALA A 423 -20.75 -6.27 22.83
C ALA A 423 -20.94 -6.87 21.43
N VAL A 424 -19.85 -7.12 20.68
CA VAL A 424 -19.91 -7.63 19.29
C VAL A 424 -19.72 -9.14 19.21
N LEU A 425 -18.79 -9.71 19.97
CA LEU A 425 -18.42 -11.12 19.90
C LEU A 425 -19.30 -12.02 20.79
N GLY A 426 -19.94 -11.47 21.81
CA GLY A 426 -20.72 -12.23 22.78
C GLY A 426 -19.91 -13.30 23.52
N GLU A 427 -20.56 -14.37 23.98
CA GLU A 427 -19.92 -15.43 24.77
C GLU A 427 -18.85 -16.22 24.01
N SER A 428 -18.91 -16.27 22.68
CA SER A 428 -17.96 -17.04 21.88
C SER A 428 -16.56 -16.41 21.86
N GLY A 429 -16.47 -15.08 22.02
CA GLY A 429 -15.23 -14.32 21.91
C GLY A 429 -14.58 -14.38 20.52
N LEU A 430 -15.33 -14.77 19.48
CA LEU A 430 -14.95 -14.76 18.08
C LEU A 430 -16.08 -14.21 17.23
N LEU A 431 -15.77 -13.55 16.12
CA LEU A 431 -16.79 -13.11 15.17
C LEU A 431 -17.51 -14.32 14.56
N HIS A 432 -18.83 -14.29 14.57
CA HIS A 432 -19.67 -15.34 13.97
C HIS A 432 -19.96 -15.08 12.49
N ASP A 433 -20.16 -13.83 12.14
CA ASP A 433 -20.44 -13.40 10.76
C ASP A 433 -19.44 -12.33 10.34
N PHE A 434 -18.99 -12.43 9.09
CA PHE A 434 -18.15 -11.41 8.45
C PHE A 434 -18.84 -10.03 8.43
N ALA A 435 -20.19 -10.01 8.39
CA ALA A 435 -20.98 -8.78 8.44
C ALA A 435 -20.85 -8.01 9.77
N ASP A 436 -20.39 -8.64 10.85
CA ASP A 436 -20.18 -7.98 12.15
C ASP A 436 -18.84 -7.23 12.22
N HIS A 437 -17.89 -7.52 11.32
CA HIS A 437 -16.58 -6.85 11.30
C HIS A 437 -16.68 -5.30 11.34
N PRO A 438 -17.56 -4.62 10.57
CA PRO A 438 -17.66 -3.16 10.61
C PRO A 438 -18.16 -2.58 11.93
N ARG A 439 -18.59 -3.40 12.88
CA ARG A 439 -19.01 -2.99 14.23
C ARG A 439 -17.82 -2.86 15.20
N MET A 440 -16.63 -3.33 14.80
CA MET A 440 -15.39 -3.29 15.59
C MET A 440 -14.64 -1.95 15.34
N VAL A 441 -15.32 -0.82 15.59
CA VAL A 441 -14.85 0.53 15.22
C VAL A 441 -13.66 0.97 16.07
N LEU A 442 -13.68 0.72 17.38
CA LEU A 442 -12.59 1.10 18.28
C LEU A 442 -11.35 0.24 18.07
N ILE A 443 -11.53 -1.06 17.82
CA ILE A 443 -10.40 -1.96 17.52
C ILE A 443 -9.75 -1.57 16.21
N GLU A 444 -10.52 -1.21 15.18
CA GLU A 444 -10.00 -0.72 13.91
C GLU A 444 -9.22 0.59 14.10
N ALA A 445 -9.80 1.55 14.84
CA ALA A 445 -9.13 2.80 15.17
C ALA A 445 -7.83 2.58 15.94
N ALA A 446 -7.84 1.70 16.94
CA ALA A 446 -6.66 1.35 17.73
C ALA A 446 -5.57 0.69 16.88
N ALA A 447 -5.94 -0.18 15.93
CA ALA A 447 -4.99 -0.78 14.99
C ALA A 447 -4.37 0.26 14.07
N HIS A 448 -5.15 1.20 13.54
CA HIS A 448 -4.66 2.31 12.73
C HIS A 448 -3.72 3.22 13.53
N GLU A 449 -4.06 3.54 14.77
CA GLU A 449 -3.23 4.37 15.64
C GLU A 449 -1.91 3.68 16.02
N ALA A 450 -1.95 2.38 16.31
CA ALA A 450 -0.73 1.60 16.52
C ALA A 450 0.17 1.61 15.28
N MET A 451 -0.41 1.49 14.08
CA MET A 451 0.35 1.56 12.82
C MET A 451 0.83 2.97 12.48
N ARG A 452 0.12 4.02 12.88
CA ARG A 452 0.58 5.41 12.75
C ARG A 452 1.87 5.62 13.54
N LEU A 453 1.90 5.17 14.79
CA LEU A 453 3.05 5.34 15.68
C LEU A 453 4.20 4.36 15.40
N LYS A 454 3.87 3.14 15.02
CA LYS A 454 4.80 2.02 14.80
C LYS A 454 4.51 1.27 13.50
N PRO A 455 4.59 1.95 12.34
CA PRO A 455 4.35 1.27 11.07
C PRO A 455 5.39 0.18 10.84
N PRO A 456 5.01 -0.97 10.28
CA PRO A 456 5.95 -2.03 9.92
C PRO A 456 7.06 -1.59 8.94
N ALA A 457 6.76 -0.59 8.10
CA ALA A 457 7.68 -0.01 7.14
C ALA A 457 7.77 1.52 7.33
N PRO A 458 8.59 2.03 8.27
CA PRO A 458 8.68 3.46 8.57
C PRO A 458 9.36 4.29 7.48
N ILE A 459 10.09 3.64 6.56
CA ILE A 459 10.80 4.27 5.44
C ILE A 459 10.47 3.55 4.15
N HIS A 460 10.04 4.28 3.13
CA HIS A 460 9.94 3.77 1.77
C HIS A 460 11.03 4.36 0.90
N ARG A 461 11.71 3.51 0.11
CA ARG A 461 12.82 3.91 -0.75
C ARG A 461 12.38 3.82 -2.19
N LEU A 462 12.39 4.96 -2.88
CA LEU A 462 12.05 5.08 -4.29
C LEU A 462 13.26 5.54 -5.10
N GLU A 463 13.23 5.26 -6.39
CA GLU A 463 14.20 5.67 -7.39
C GLU A 463 13.49 6.35 -8.55
N ALA A 464 13.98 7.52 -8.99
CA ALA A 464 13.44 8.24 -10.13
C ALA A 464 13.75 7.52 -11.44
N LEU A 465 12.73 7.25 -12.25
CA LEU A 465 12.87 6.56 -13.56
C LEU A 465 13.40 7.46 -14.67
N HIS A 466 13.19 8.75 -14.55
CA HIS A 466 13.63 9.81 -15.47
C HIS A 466 13.87 11.10 -14.68
N ASP A 467 14.43 12.12 -15.31
CA ASP A 467 14.56 13.43 -14.71
C ASP A 467 13.17 13.96 -14.33
N THR A 468 12.99 14.39 -13.09
CA THR A 468 11.69 14.80 -12.54
C THR A 468 11.88 15.80 -11.41
N THR A 469 10.76 16.25 -10.83
CA THR A 469 10.75 17.09 -9.62
C THR A 469 9.90 16.44 -8.55
N LEU A 470 10.25 16.63 -7.28
CA LEU A 470 9.47 16.19 -6.13
C LEU A 470 9.55 17.28 -5.03
N GLY A 471 8.42 17.77 -4.56
CA GLY A 471 8.40 18.86 -3.56
C GLY A 471 9.17 20.12 -4.00
N GLY A 472 9.17 20.43 -5.32
CA GLY A 472 9.92 21.56 -5.88
C GLY A 472 11.45 21.34 -5.97
N ILE A 473 11.92 20.09 -5.84
CA ILE A 473 13.33 19.71 -5.94
C ILE A 473 13.57 18.87 -7.19
N GLU A 474 14.60 19.23 -7.96
CA GLU A 474 15.04 18.47 -9.15
C GLU A 474 15.66 17.14 -8.74
N LEU A 475 15.13 16.06 -9.27
CA LEU A 475 15.64 14.71 -9.11
C LEU A 475 16.08 14.17 -10.48
N PRO A 476 17.37 14.03 -10.72
CA PRO A 476 17.84 13.37 -11.94
C PRO A 476 17.49 11.89 -11.93
N LYS A 477 17.39 11.29 -13.11
CA LYS A 477 17.22 9.85 -13.28
C LYS A 477 18.16 9.06 -12.38
N GLY A 478 17.64 8.07 -11.64
CA GLY A 478 18.41 7.26 -10.71
C GLY A 478 18.63 7.90 -9.33
N ALA A 479 18.19 9.15 -9.11
CA ALA A 479 18.20 9.73 -7.77
C ALA A 479 17.24 8.97 -6.86
N LEU A 480 17.63 8.85 -5.59
CA LEU A 480 16.83 8.14 -4.59
C LEU A 480 16.01 9.12 -3.77
N ALA A 481 14.77 8.74 -3.46
CA ALA A 481 13.90 9.42 -2.51
C ALA A 481 13.58 8.47 -1.33
N PHE A 482 13.93 8.88 -0.12
CA PHE A 482 13.60 8.15 1.11
C PHE A 482 12.42 8.86 1.77
N LEU A 483 11.26 8.21 1.76
CA LEU A 483 10.02 8.75 2.29
C LEU A 483 9.87 8.26 3.74
N LEU A 484 9.87 9.21 4.69
CA LEU A 484 9.73 8.94 6.13
C LEU A 484 8.23 8.89 6.50
N THR A 485 7.59 7.76 6.23
CA THR A 485 6.13 7.61 6.39
C THR A 485 5.69 7.74 7.84
N ARG A 486 6.44 7.20 8.81
CA ARG A 486 6.11 7.37 10.23
C ARG A 486 6.14 8.84 10.64
N HIS A 487 7.22 9.54 10.33
CA HIS A 487 7.36 10.96 10.65
C HIS A 487 6.26 11.80 9.98
N ALA A 488 5.95 11.53 8.73
CA ALA A 488 4.91 12.24 8.00
C ALA A 488 3.53 12.08 8.67
N THR A 489 3.13 10.83 9.01
CA THR A 489 1.82 10.56 9.64
C THR A 489 1.74 11.07 11.08
N THR A 490 2.82 11.03 11.86
CA THR A 490 2.82 11.57 13.23
C THR A 490 2.71 13.09 13.24
N ARG A 491 3.33 13.80 12.29
CA ARG A 491 3.28 15.27 12.20
C ARG A 491 1.99 15.80 11.56
N GLU A 492 1.37 15.06 10.63
CA GLU A 492 0.12 15.48 9.98
C GLU A 492 -1.05 15.59 10.97
N GLN A 493 -1.10 14.71 11.98
CA GLN A 493 -2.17 14.68 12.98
C GLN A 493 -1.89 15.55 14.21
N ALA A 494 -0.64 15.92 14.46
CA ALA A 494 -0.29 16.82 15.54
C ALA A 494 -0.74 18.25 15.16
N GLY A 495 -1.99 18.59 15.48
CA GLY A 495 -2.42 19.97 15.55
C GLY A 495 -1.59 20.76 16.59
N ASP A 496 -1.66 22.09 16.55
CA ASP A 496 -0.94 22.96 17.48
C ASP A 496 -1.16 22.52 18.95
N GLY A 497 -0.17 21.84 19.53
CA GLY A 497 -0.14 21.47 20.94
C GLY A 497 -0.43 20.00 21.28
N ALA A 498 -0.73 19.11 20.31
CA ALA A 498 -0.87 17.68 20.56
C ALA A 498 0.50 16.98 20.54
N ASP A 499 0.69 16.00 21.44
CA ASP A 499 1.88 15.13 21.41
C ASP A 499 1.75 14.15 20.24
N ALA A 500 2.50 14.42 19.17
CA ALA A 500 2.50 13.64 17.93
C ALA A 500 2.86 12.16 18.13
N ASP A 501 3.59 11.83 19.19
CA ASP A 501 4.05 10.49 19.54
C ASP A 501 3.12 9.83 20.58
N ALA A 502 2.10 10.51 21.10
CA ALA A 502 1.10 9.92 21.98
C ALA A 502 0.14 9.01 21.19
N PHE A 503 -0.22 7.89 21.81
CA PHE A 503 -1.31 7.03 21.33
C PHE A 503 -2.64 7.64 21.76
N ASP A 504 -3.48 7.99 20.82
CA ASP A 504 -4.81 8.59 21.03
C ASP A 504 -5.85 7.89 20.14
N LEU A 505 -7.12 7.74 20.65
CA LEU A 505 -8.22 7.07 19.95
C LEU A 505 -9.29 8.06 19.58
#